data_4a1449e9be30e4206c3d734f2a9f63fb
#
_entry.id   4a1449e9be30e4206c3d734f2a9f63fb
#
_cell.length_a   1.000
_cell.length_b   1.000
_cell.length_c   1.000
_cell.angle_alpha   90.00
_cell.angle_beta   90.00
_cell.angle_gamma   90.00
#
_symmetry.space_group_name_H-M   'P 1'
#
loop_
_entity.id
_entity.type
_entity.pdbx_description
1 polymer ?
#
loop_
_entity_poly.entity_id
_entity_poly.type
_entity_poly.pdbx_seq_one_letter_code
_entity_poly.pdbx_strand_id
1 'polypeptide(L)'
;MYPLNLKQEKKMKLKTLLLPFAALALCANAFAATPSDASLERLFEVQKMDALLEQSFQSMESIVLSDPNVQKFLKDAPEDKRPQLEAVLKKYANQSIAEINTPQVRAQLRKAALDGMKTVYTQEEVNALIGFYSTAVGQSIMDKTPRYLEATMKPMMNILAGKYTQSNESANLRREIRQIMCNG
;
A
#
# COMPACT_ATOMS: atom_id res chain seq x y z
N MET A 1 73.19 38.18 -14.92
CA MET A 1 73.24 38.39 -16.37
C MET A 1 73.61 37.04 -17.01
N TYR A 2 72.59 36.26 -17.33
CA TYR A 2 72.75 34.97 -18.01
C TYR A 2 71.76 34.90 -19.16
N PRO A 3 72.16 34.57 -20.38
CA PRO A 3 71.28 34.51 -21.52
C PRO A 3 70.61 33.14 -21.59
N LEU A 4 69.33 33.18 -21.90
CA LEU A 4 68.48 32.07 -22.31
C LEU A 4 69.08 31.31 -23.52
N ASN A 5 69.13 30.01 -23.42
CA ASN A 5 69.42 29.18 -24.58
C ASN A 5 68.13 28.40 -24.93
N LEU A 6 67.44 28.91 -25.94
CA LEU A 6 66.38 28.24 -26.67
C LEU A 6 66.99 27.27 -27.69
N LYS A 7 66.62 26.06 -27.68
CA LYS A 7 66.39 25.12 -28.79
C LYS A 7 66.68 23.67 -28.37
N GLN A 8 65.63 22.97 -28.15
CA GLN A 8 65.52 21.67 -28.82
C GLN A 8 64.03 21.29 -28.90
N GLU A 9 63.46 21.55 -30.04
CA GLU A 9 62.21 20.94 -30.46
C GLU A 9 62.43 19.43 -30.67
N LYS A 10 61.90 18.62 -29.73
CA LYS A 10 61.77 17.20 -29.98
C LYS A 10 60.37 16.95 -30.53
N LYS A 11 60.28 16.80 -31.85
CA LYS A 11 59.10 16.30 -32.56
C LYS A 11 58.72 14.93 -32.02
N MET A 12 57.81 14.93 -31.08
CA MET A 12 57.14 13.70 -30.63
C MET A 12 56.03 13.43 -31.64
N LYS A 13 56.23 12.40 -32.46
CA LYS A 13 55.25 11.88 -33.41
C LYS A 13 54.06 11.41 -32.61
N LEU A 14 52.96 12.18 -32.66
CA LEU A 14 51.65 11.79 -32.15
C LEU A 14 51.13 10.67 -33.02
N LYS A 15 51.48 9.40 -32.63
CA LYS A 15 50.82 8.25 -33.17
C LYS A 15 49.43 8.22 -32.64
N THR A 16 48.52 8.52 -33.48
CA THR A 16 47.06 8.42 -33.38
C THR A 16 46.68 7.08 -32.79
N LEU A 17 46.39 7.03 -31.47
CA LEU A 17 45.73 5.91 -30.83
C LEU A 17 44.21 6.20 -30.95
N LEU A 18 43.67 5.97 -32.15
CA LEU A 18 42.24 5.82 -32.36
C LEU A 18 41.82 4.52 -31.74
N LEU A 19 41.62 4.51 -30.42
CA LEU A 19 40.80 3.50 -29.77
C LEU A 19 39.33 3.76 -30.20
N PRO A 20 38.64 2.73 -30.69
CA PRO A 20 37.23 2.85 -31.01
C PRO A 20 36.43 2.99 -29.73
N PHE A 21 36.03 4.20 -29.44
CA PHE A 21 34.97 4.52 -28.45
C PHE A 21 33.60 4.15 -29.05
N ALA A 22 33.53 2.91 -29.60
CA ALA A 22 32.34 2.38 -30.25
C ALA A 22 31.81 1.18 -29.46
N ALA A 23 31.68 1.33 -28.13
CA ALA A 23 31.10 0.27 -27.33
C ALA A 23 30.46 0.83 -26.05
N LEU A 24 29.48 1.72 -26.17
CA LEU A 24 28.59 2.04 -25.02
C LEU A 24 27.36 2.81 -25.50
N ALA A 25 26.78 2.41 -26.62
CA ALA A 25 25.44 2.84 -27.02
C ALA A 25 24.53 1.61 -27.21
N LEU A 26 24.73 0.58 -26.40
CA LEU A 26 23.67 -0.34 -26.03
C LEU A 26 22.94 0.27 -24.80
N CYS A 27 22.36 1.46 -24.98
CA CYS A 27 21.14 1.78 -24.29
C CYS A 27 20.13 0.77 -24.82
N ALA A 28 20.20 -0.45 -24.28
CA ALA A 28 19.07 -1.34 -24.30
C ALA A 28 17.90 -0.47 -23.85
N ASN A 29 16.98 -0.18 -24.76
CA ASN A 29 15.61 0.06 -24.38
C ASN A 29 15.23 -1.18 -23.58
N ALA A 30 15.50 -1.15 -22.28
CA ALA A 30 14.93 -2.04 -21.33
C ALA A 30 13.44 -1.71 -21.37
N PHE A 31 12.73 -2.24 -22.35
CA PHE A 31 11.31 -2.47 -22.21
C PHE A 31 11.21 -3.26 -20.93
N ALA A 32 10.73 -2.58 -19.89
CA ALA A 32 10.59 -3.19 -18.60
C ALA A 32 9.79 -4.48 -18.80
N ALA A 33 10.46 -5.62 -18.65
CA ALA A 33 9.85 -6.91 -18.95
C ALA A 33 8.66 -7.11 -18.02
N THR A 34 7.53 -7.50 -18.57
CA THR A 34 6.34 -7.87 -17.78
C THR A 34 6.72 -9.02 -16.85
N PRO A 35 6.36 -8.96 -15.56
CA PRO A 35 6.66 -10.02 -14.62
C PRO A 35 6.06 -11.36 -15.05
N SER A 36 6.82 -12.44 -14.85
CA SER A 36 6.32 -13.80 -15.06
C SER A 36 5.34 -14.18 -13.95
N ASP A 37 4.37 -15.02 -14.27
CA ASP A 37 3.39 -15.50 -13.29
C ASP A 37 4.08 -16.21 -12.12
N ALA A 38 5.14 -16.99 -12.38
CA ALA A 38 5.90 -17.66 -11.33
C ALA A 38 6.59 -16.70 -10.36
N SER A 39 7.14 -15.57 -10.85
CA SER A 39 7.74 -14.56 -9.97
C SER A 39 6.70 -13.77 -9.19
N LEU A 40 5.53 -13.50 -9.78
CA LEU A 40 4.41 -12.87 -9.07
C LEU A 40 3.87 -13.77 -7.95
N GLU A 41 3.67 -15.06 -8.23
CA GLU A 41 3.30 -16.06 -7.21
C GLU A 41 4.32 -16.09 -6.06
N ARG A 42 5.62 -16.09 -6.40
CA ARG A 42 6.68 -16.06 -5.39
C ARG A 42 6.66 -14.77 -4.57
N LEU A 43 6.43 -13.62 -5.21
CA LEU A 43 6.28 -12.34 -4.49
C LEU A 43 5.09 -12.38 -3.53
N PHE A 44 3.96 -12.88 -4.00
CA PHE A 44 2.74 -13.05 -3.20
C PHE A 44 2.99 -13.90 -1.94
N GLU A 45 3.74 -15.01 -2.08
CA GLU A 45 4.13 -15.88 -0.97
C GLU A 45 5.03 -15.17 0.04
N VAL A 46 6.13 -14.53 -0.42
CA VAL A 46 7.09 -13.88 0.50
C VAL A 46 6.48 -12.67 1.20
N GLN A 47 5.45 -12.06 0.62
CA GLN A 47 4.65 -11.02 1.23
C GLN A 47 3.55 -11.56 2.16
N LYS A 48 3.40 -12.87 2.30
CA LYS A 48 2.37 -13.51 3.14
C LYS A 48 0.95 -13.02 2.82
N MET A 49 0.66 -12.74 1.54
CA MET A 49 -0.60 -12.13 1.15
C MET A 49 -1.82 -13.00 1.50
N ASP A 50 -1.70 -14.33 1.45
CA ASP A 50 -2.77 -15.23 1.88
C ASP A 50 -3.08 -15.08 3.38
N ALA A 51 -2.04 -14.90 4.21
CA ALA A 51 -2.22 -14.66 5.65
C ALA A 51 -2.85 -13.29 5.92
N LEU A 52 -2.50 -12.26 5.15
CA LEU A 52 -3.12 -10.93 5.24
C LEU A 52 -4.60 -10.97 4.83
N LEU A 53 -4.95 -11.71 3.79
CA LEU A 53 -6.34 -11.91 3.38
C LEU A 53 -7.13 -12.63 4.50
N GLU A 54 -6.58 -13.70 5.07
CA GLU A 54 -7.19 -14.40 6.21
C GLU A 54 -7.42 -13.45 7.39
N GLN A 55 -6.40 -12.72 7.80
CA GLN A 55 -6.50 -11.74 8.89
C GLN A 55 -7.55 -10.65 8.59
N SER A 56 -7.67 -10.23 7.34
CA SER A 56 -8.67 -9.26 6.92
C SER A 56 -10.09 -9.80 7.14
N PHE A 57 -10.38 -11.04 6.74
CA PHE A 57 -11.67 -11.66 6.99
C PHE A 57 -11.95 -11.81 8.48
N GLN A 58 -10.96 -12.23 9.28
CA GLN A 58 -11.10 -12.35 10.74
C GLN A 58 -11.37 -11.00 11.42
N SER A 59 -10.87 -9.91 10.87
CA SER A 59 -11.07 -8.56 11.41
C SER A 59 -12.42 -7.94 11.05
N MET A 60 -13.13 -8.48 10.06
CA MET A 60 -14.38 -7.89 9.55
C MET A 60 -15.48 -7.77 10.60
N GLU A 61 -15.63 -8.77 11.49
CA GLU A 61 -16.60 -8.71 12.59
C GLU A 61 -16.36 -7.45 13.46
N SER A 62 -15.11 -7.25 13.87
CA SER A 62 -14.75 -6.10 14.71
C SER A 62 -14.96 -4.78 14.00
N ILE A 63 -14.70 -4.73 12.69
CA ILE A 63 -14.93 -3.55 11.85
C ILE A 63 -16.43 -3.21 11.81
N VAL A 64 -17.29 -4.20 11.53
CA VAL A 64 -18.76 -4.02 11.50
C VAL A 64 -19.27 -3.55 12.85
N LEU A 65 -18.83 -4.18 13.93
CA LEU A 65 -19.30 -3.80 15.27
C LEU A 65 -18.76 -2.45 15.74
N SER A 66 -17.60 -2.01 15.23
CA SER A 66 -17.04 -0.68 15.57
C SER A 66 -17.58 0.45 14.69
N ASP A 67 -18.44 0.16 13.72
CA ASP A 67 -19.06 1.20 12.88
C ASP A 67 -19.81 2.20 13.75
N PRO A 68 -19.62 3.53 13.55
CA PRO A 68 -20.24 4.56 14.37
C PRO A 68 -21.77 4.48 14.42
N ASN A 69 -22.44 4.04 13.34
CA ASN A 69 -23.89 3.88 13.31
C ASN A 69 -24.34 2.67 14.13
N VAL A 70 -23.59 1.56 14.06
CA VAL A 70 -23.81 0.36 14.88
C VAL A 70 -23.63 0.70 16.36
N GLN A 71 -22.55 1.40 16.69
CA GLN A 71 -22.29 1.84 18.06
C GLN A 71 -23.36 2.81 18.59
N LYS A 72 -23.80 3.75 17.73
CA LYS A 72 -24.91 4.64 18.08
C LYS A 72 -26.20 3.86 18.30
N PHE A 73 -26.54 2.95 17.41
CA PHE A 73 -27.73 2.08 17.53
C PHE A 73 -27.72 1.30 18.85
N LEU A 74 -26.59 0.69 19.20
CA LEU A 74 -26.44 -0.04 20.46
C LEU A 74 -26.54 0.90 21.68
N LYS A 75 -25.98 2.10 21.60
CA LYS A 75 -26.05 3.09 22.68
C LYS A 75 -27.48 3.60 22.91
N ASP A 76 -28.22 3.81 21.84
CA ASP A 76 -29.62 4.32 21.90
C ASP A 76 -30.63 3.23 22.33
N ALA A 77 -30.23 1.95 22.29
CA ALA A 77 -31.06 0.83 22.72
C ALA A 77 -31.19 0.74 24.26
N PRO A 78 -32.33 0.21 24.78
CA PRO A 78 -32.49 -0.06 26.21
C PRO A 78 -31.37 -0.92 26.76
N GLU A 79 -30.89 -0.59 27.94
CA GLU A 79 -29.68 -1.21 28.53
C GLU A 79 -29.80 -2.73 28.69
N ASP A 80 -30.97 -3.20 29.11
CA ASP A 80 -31.31 -4.61 29.27
C ASP A 80 -31.33 -5.39 27.94
N LYS A 81 -31.49 -4.71 26.78
CA LYS A 81 -31.55 -5.32 25.45
C LYS A 81 -30.21 -5.30 24.71
N ARG A 82 -29.27 -4.43 25.11
CA ARG A 82 -27.97 -4.27 24.41
C ARG A 82 -27.21 -5.57 24.20
N PRO A 83 -27.04 -6.45 25.22
CA PRO A 83 -26.32 -7.71 25.02
C PRO A 83 -26.97 -8.62 23.97
N GLN A 84 -28.31 -8.67 23.95
CA GLN A 84 -29.04 -9.48 22.97
C GLN A 84 -28.89 -8.89 21.55
N LEU A 85 -28.96 -7.58 21.40
CA LEU A 85 -28.79 -6.90 20.12
C LEU A 85 -27.37 -7.07 19.59
N GLU A 86 -26.35 -6.94 20.44
CA GLU A 86 -24.96 -7.19 20.07
C GLU A 86 -24.73 -8.64 19.61
N ALA A 87 -25.31 -9.62 20.31
CA ALA A 87 -25.24 -11.02 19.92
C ALA A 87 -25.89 -11.28 18.54
N VAL A 88 -27.03 -10.64 18.27
CA VAL A 88 -27.70 -10.71 16.96
C VAL A 88 -26.83 -10.07 15.86
N LEU A 89 -26.29 -8.89 16.11
CA LEU A 89 -25.40 -8.20 15.16
C LEU A 89 -24.16 -9.05 14.85
N LYS A 90 -23.50 -9.61 15.86
CA LYS A 90 -22.36 -10.55 15.68
C LYS A 90 -22.75 -11.75 14.85
N LYS A 91 -23.89 -12.37 15.16
CA LYS A 91 -24.38 -13.53 14.42
C LYS A 91 -24.54 -13.21 12.93
N TYR A 92 -25.23 -12.14 12.59
CA TYR A 92 -25.44 -11.77 11.18
C TYR A 92 -24.17 -11.30 10.50
N ALA A 93 -23.30 -10.55 11.19
CA ALA A 93 -21.99 -10.19 10.66
C ALA A 93 -21.19 -11.45 10.29
N ASN A 94 -21.10 -12.42 11.19
CA ASN A 94 -20.36 -13.66 10.95
C ASN A 94 -20.99 -14.51 9.84
N GLN A 95 -22.31 -14.56 9.73
CA GLN A 95 -22.99 -15.24 8.63
C GLN A 95 -22.65 -14.59 7.29
N SER A 96 -22.76 -13.26 7.19
CA SER A 96 -22.41 -12.52 5.97
C SER A 96 -20.93 -12.67 5.60
N ILE A 97 -20.04 -12.65 6.60
CA ILE A 97 -18.61 -12.90 6.37
C ILE A 97 -18.37 -14.31 5.83
N ALA A 98 -19.04 -15.33 6.39
CA ALA A 98 -18.91 -16.71 5.93
C ALA A 98 -19.40 -16.89 4.49
N GLU A 99 -20.46 -16.18 4.08
CA GLU A 99 -20.99 -16.21 2.71
C GLU A 99 -20.00 -15.64 1.68
N ILE A 100 -19.22 -14.63 2.04
CA ILE A 100 -18.21 -14.02 1.15
C ILE A 100 -16.82 -14.67 1.29
N ASN A 101 -16.51 -15.30 2.42
CA ASN A 101 -15.21 -15.95 2.69
C ASN A 101 -15.16 -17.36 2.11
N THR A 102 -15.45 -17.53 0.84
CA THR A 102 -15.42 -18.81 0.15
C THR A 102 -14.09 -19.03 -0.57
N PRO A 103 -13.70 -20.30 -0.83
CA PRO A 103 -12.51 -20.59 -1.65
C PRO A 103 -12.54 -19.89 -3.02
N GLN A 104 -13.72 -19.76 -3.61
CA GLN A 104 -13.91 -19.11 -4.90
C GLN A 104 -13.62 -17.60 -4.82
N VAL A 105 -14.15 -16.91 -3.82
CA VAL A 105 -13.88 -15.47 -3.60
C VAL A 105 -12.41 -15.25 -3.29
N ARG A 106 -11.80 -16.09 -2.46
CA ARG A 106 -10.35 -16.03 -2.18
C ARG A 106 -9.51 -16.18 -3.44
N ALA A 107 -9.84 -17.12 -4.31
CA ALA A 107 -9.16 -17.31 -5.60
C ALA A 107 -9.32 -16.09 -6.50
N GLN A 108 -10.50 -15.46 -6.54
CA GLN A 108 -10.72 -14.22 -7.29
C GLN A 108 -9.89 -13.05 -6.73
N LEU A 109 -9.83 -12.89 -5.41
CA LEU A 109 -9.02 -11.86 -4.76
C LEU A 109 -7.53 -12.08 -5.03
N ARG A 110 -7.06 -13.33 -4.93
CA ARG A 110 -5.68 -13.69 -5.27
C ARG A 110 -5.36 -13.35 -6.73
N LYS A 111 -6.23 -13.76 -7.65
CA LYS A 111 -6.06 -13.44 -9.07
C LYS A 111 -6.02 -11.93 -9.31
N ALA A 112 -6.92 -11.17 -8.73
CA ALA A 112 -6.96 -9.72 -8.87
C ALA A 112 -5.67 -9.06 -8.33
N ALA A 113 -5.12 -9.55 -7.22
CA ALA A 113 -3.86 -9.07 -6.68
C ALA A 113 -2.68 -9.36 -7.63
N LEU A 114 -2.59 -10.58 -8.17
CA LEU A 114 -1.53 -10.95 -9.13
C LEU A 114 -1.64 -10.15 -10.43
N ASP A 115 -2.84 -9.99 -10.98
CA ASP A 115 -3.09 -9.16 -12.16
C ASP A 115 -2.70 -7.69 -11.91
N GLY A 116 -3.02 -7.17 -10.72
CA GLY A 116 -2.62 -5.83 -10.30
C GLY A 116 -1.10 -5.67 -10.24
N MET A 117 -0.40 -6.60 -9.60
CA MET A 117 1.07 -6.62 -9.57
C MET A 117 1.68 -6.65 -10.98
N LYS A 118 1.12 -7.47 -11.87
CA LYS A 118 1.56 -7.61 -13.27
C LYS A 118 1.41 -6.31 -14.06
N THR A 119 0.43 -5.49 -13.71
CA THR A 119 0.17 -4.20 -14.37
C THR A 119 1.10 -3.09 -13.87
N VAL A 120 1.51 -3.15 -12.60
CA VAL A 120 2.21 -2.07 -11.92
C VAL A 120 3.72 -2.26 -11.92
N TYR A 121 4.20 -3.50 -11.73
CA TYR A 121 5.62 -3.80 -11.57
C TYR A 121 6.28 -4.33 -12.83
N THR A 122 7.58 -4.11 -12.93
CA THR A 122 8.48 -4.76 -13.88
C THR A 122 9.03 -6.05 -13.28
N GLN A 123 9.55 -6.94 -14.13
CA GLN A 123 10.20 -8.18 -13.67
C GLN A 123 11.39 -7.89 -12.73
N GLU A 124 12.15 -6.83 -13.00
CA GLU A 124 13.29 -6.45 -12.16
C GLU A 124 12.86 -6.00 -10.77
N GLU A 125 11.81 -5.18 -10.69
CA GLU A 125 11.23 -4.74 -9.42
C GLU A 125 10.66 -5.92 -8.62
N VAL A 126 9.97 -6.85 -9.28
CA VAL A 126 9.46 -8.07 -8.63
C VAL A 126 10.62 -8.90 -8.07
N ASN A 127 11.72 -9.07 -8.82
CA ASN A 127 12.90 -9.80 -8.34
C ASN A 127 13.55 -9.09 -7.13
N ALA A 128 13.64 -7.77 -7.15
CA ALA A 128 14.17 -6.98 -6.04
C ALA A 128 13.28 -7.10 -4.79
N LEU A 129 11.96 -7.04 -4.96
CA LEU A 129 10.99 -7.23 -3.86
C LEU A 129 11.07 -8.64 -3.27
N ILE A 130 11.15 -9.67 -4.11
CA ILE A 130 11.35 -11.06 -3.66
C ILE A 130 12.65 -11.16 -2.86
N GLY A 131 13.76 -10.62 -3.39
CA GLY A 131 15.05 -10.60 -2.71
C GLY A 131 14.95 -9.96 -1.32
N PHE A 132 14.32 -8.80 -1.23
CA PHE A 132 14.15 -8.09 0.04
C PHE A 132 13.23 -8.85 1.02
N TYR A 133 12.02 -9.21 0.61
CA TYR A 133 11.05 -9.86 1.49
C TYR A 133 11.43 -11.31 1.86
N SER A 134 12.34 -11.93 1.14
CA SER A 134 12.89 -13.24 1.54
C SER A 134 13.91 -13.16 2.69
N THR A 135 14.35 -11.96 3.08
CA THR A 135 15.30 -11.78 4.19
C THR A 135 14.57 -11.73 5.54
N ALA A 136 15.30 -12.04 6.63
CA ALA A 136 14.77 -11.89 7.99
C ALA A 136 14.34 -10.45 8.29
N VAL A 137 15.05 -9.45 7.77
CA VAL A 137 14.70 -8.03 7.94
C VAL A 137 13.43 -7.69 7.18
N GLY A 138 13.31 -8.13 5.92
CA GLY A 138 12.11 -7.95 5.11
C GLY A 138 10.88 -8.57 5.77
N GLN A 139 10.99 -9.80 6.28
CA GLN A 139 9.92 -10.45 7.02
C GLN A 139 9.56 -9.68 8.31
N SER A 140 10.54 -9.22 9.07
CA SER A 140 10.29 -8.41 10.27
C SER A 140 9.56 -7.10 9.95
N ILE A 141 9.85 -6.47 8.81
CA ILE A 141 9.14 -5.27 8.35
C ILE A 141 7.70 -5.61 7.98
N MET A 142 7.48 -6.69 7.22
CA MET A 142 6.13 -7.15 6.87
C MET A 142 5.26 -7.39 8.11
N ASP A 143 5.78 -8.12 9.09
CA ASP A 143 5.07 -8.41 10.33
C ASP A 143 4.73 -7.16 11.17
N LYS A 144 5.50 -6.08 11.01
CA LYS A 144 5.28 -4.80 11.70
C LYS A 144 4.39 -3.81 10.94
N THR A 145 4.24 -3.99 9.63
CA THR A 145 3.50 -3.07 8.76
C THR A 145 2.05 -2.81 9.24
N PRO A 146 1.25 -3.82 9.64
CA PRO A 146 -0.11 -3.57 10.15
C PRO A 146 -0.12 -2.66 11.39
N ARG A 147 0.78 -2.92 12.34
CA ARG A 147 0.92 -2.09 13.56
C ARG A 147 1.37 -0.66 13.25
N TYR A 148 2.28 -0.50 12.28
CA TYR A 148 2.72 0.82 11.82
C TYR A 148 1.56 1.60 11.20
N LEU A 149 0.76 0.96 10.34
CA LEU A 149 -0.41 1.59 9.73
C LEU A 149 -1.44 2.00 10.80
N GLU A 150 -1.75 1.13 11.74
CA GLU A 150 -2.65 1.46 12.86
C GLU A 150 -2.13 2.65 13.68
N ALA A 151 -0.84 2.63 14.06
CA ALA A 151 -0.22 3.68 14.85
C ALA A 151 -0.19 5.05 14.14
N THR A 152 -0.19 5.07 12.81
CA THR A 152 -0.13 6.32 12.01
C THR A 152 -1.49 6.76 11.53
N MET A 153 -2.35 5.85 11.06
CA MET A 153 -3.66 6.19 10.48
C MET A 153 -4.62 6.75 11.53
N LYS A 154 -4.68 6.15 12.71
CA LYS A 154 -5.60 6.58 13.77
C LYS A 154 -5.35 8.04 14.24
N PRO A 155 -4.12 8.46 14.59
CA PRO A 155 -3.83 9.86 14.88
C PRO A 155 -4.11 10.78 13.70
N MET A 156 -3.76 10.38 12.48
CA MET A 156 -3.99 11.17 11.28
C MET A 156 -5.48 11.42 11.03
N MET A 157 -6.32 10.39 11.14
CA MET A 157 -7.77 10.52 11.02
C MET A 157 -8.35 11.40 12.12
N ASN A 158 -7.86 11.32 13.35
CA ASN A 158 -8.30 12.19 14.45
C ASN A 158 -7.97 13.67 14.16
N ILE A 159 -6.77 13.96 13.64
CA ILE A 159 -6.38 15.32 13.24
C ILE A 159 -7.29 15.84 12.13
N LEU A 160 -7.55 15.03 11.08
CA LEU A 160 -8.41 15.40 9.97
C LEU A 160 -9.85 15.64 10.43
N ALA A 161 -10.39 14.74 11.24
CA ALA A 161 -11.73 14.88 11.81
C ALA A 161 -11.84 16.14 12.68
N GLY A 162 -10.83 16.42 13.53
CA GLY A 162 -10.77 17.65 14.33
C GLY A 162 -10.74 18.91 13.47
N LYS A 163 -9.96 18.91 12.39
CA LYS A 163 -9.92 20.04 11.44
C LYS A 163 -11.25 20.22 10.71
N TYR A 164 -11.86 19.13 10.26
CA TYR A 164 -13.16 19.18 9.59
C TYR A 164 -14.25 19.75 10.52
N THR A 165 -14.35 19.29 11.75
CA THR A 165 -15.37 19.77 12.70
C THR A 165 -15.19 21.24 13.08
N GLN A 166 -13.97 21.76 13.01
CA GLN A 166 -13.63 23.16 13.28
C GLN A 166 -13.72 24.05 12.03
N SER A 167 -13.93 23.48 10.84
CA SER A 167 -13.98 24.24 9.61
C SER A 167 -15.26 25.11 9.53
N ASN A 168 -15.14 26.28 8.90
CA ASN A 168 -16.28 27.15 8.62
C ASN A 168 -17.33 26.45 7.72
N GLU A 169 -16.89 25.59 6.80
CA GLU A 169 -17.77 24.84 5.92
C GLU A 169 -18.65 23.85 6.68
N SER A 170 -18.05 23.12 7.66
CA SER A 170 -18.85 22.22 8.50
C SER A 170 -19.86 22.99 9.39
N ALA A 171 -19.51 24.21 9.81
CA ALA A 171 -20.43 25.08 10.52
C ALA A 171 -21.56 25.59 9.63
N ASN A 172 -21.25 25.96 8.38
CA ASN A 172 -22.24 26.39 7.38
C ASN A 172 -23.17 25.24 7.02
N LEU A 173 -22.65 24.06 6.72
CA LEU A 173 -23.45 22.86 6.45
C LEU A 173 -24.46 22.58 7.60
N ARG A 174 -23.96 22.59 8.84
CA ARG A 174 -24.86 22.40 10.00
C ARG A 174 -25.94 23.47 10.10
N ARG A 175 -25.63 24.71 9.71
CA ARG A 175 -26.60 25.81 9.70
C ARG A 175 -27.68 25.62 8.64
N GLU A 176 -27.28 25.27 7.42
CA GLU A 176 -28.20 25.00 6.31
C GLU A 176 -29.11 23.81 6.59
N ILE A 177 -28.56 22.70 7.09
CA ILE A 177 -29.37 21.54 7.50
C ILE A 177 -30.39 21.95 8.55
N ARG A 178 -30.00 22.74 9.55
CA ARG A 178 -30.93 23.22 10.60
C ARG A 178 -32.06 24.10 10.01
N GLN A 179 -31.71 24.97 9.07
CA GLN A 179 -32.71 25.80 8.39
C GLN A 179 -33.74 24.96 7.64
N ILE A 180 -33.29 23.92 6.91
CA ILE A 180 -34.20 23.02 6.20
C ILE A 180 -35.10 22.26 7.17
N MET A 181 -34.53 21.74 8.26
CA MET A 181 -35.29 20.96 9.26
C MET A 181 -36.27 21.79 10.10
N CYS A 182 -36.01 23.10 10.26
CA CYS A 182 -36.90 23.99 11.05
C CYS A 182 -37.94 24.71 10.22
N ASN A 183 -37.79 24.76 8.88
CA ASN A 183 -38.72 25.44 7.97
C ASN A 183 -39.72 24.49 7.27
N GLY A 184 -39.75 23.23 7.64
CA GLY A 184 -40.73 22.21 7.24
C GLY A 184 -41.62 21.82 8.40
#